data_37e2be30f023856643635481d71abd6b
#
_entry.id   37e2be30f023856643635481d71abd6b
#
_cell.length_a   1.000
_cell.length_b   1.000
_cell.length_c   1.000
_cell.angle_alpha   90.00
_cell.angle_beta   90.00
_cell.angle_gamma   90.00
#
_symmetry.space_group_name_H-M   'P 1'
#
loop_
_entity.id
_entity.type
_entity.pdbx_description
1 polymer ?
#
loop_
_entity_poly.entity_id
_entity_poly.type
_entity_poly.pdbx_seq_one_letter_code
_entity_poly.pdbx_strand_id
1 'polypeptide(L)'
;MTESTSKPTAADPLAGGQNPDGRNPWLALWALVLGFFMILIDSTIVSVATDSIMVGLQTDLNSVVWVTSAYLLAYVVPLLVSGRLGDQFGPKNIYLIGLVIFTLASAWCGLSGSVEMLIAARAVQGLGAALMTPQTMAVITRTFPPAKRGTAMSLWGSVAGIAILVGPLAGGFLVDNFGWEWIFFVNVPVGVVAFVLAMQLVPQLPTHRHRFDVLGIVLSAVGLFLLTFGLQEGQKNDWDARIWLMIGGGVVVLIAFIGWQAICKTEPLMSLALFRDRNFSLGNLGIATMGFAVTGMAIPLMLFAQKSMGLSPMRAALLMVPLAVTSGMLARPVGMLTDRAHPRYIAGFGFTLTSLALWWLGAVASPTASVVQILLPIAVMGIGNAFIWAPLSATATRNLPLRLAGAGAGVYNMTRQVGAVLGSAAVGVLMQNQIQSKLAAAARQLPAGSPPPSPEALQTARGPLPAPLREPFAQAMGHSLWLPAAVLIVGLIAVLSFARPAHVGHRRPAGSSDATDPRSPEPASAEAHQAAAGHYQPADGRHEVAGGRHEAAGKHEVTAGRHEATGVAAPSDAPTRHRAD
;
A
#
# COMPACT_ATOMS: atom_id res chain seq x y z
N MET A 1 -44.25 33.64 -23.16
CA MET A 1 -43.72 32.72 -22.13
C MET A 1 -43.36 31.43 -22.84
N THR A 2 -42.12 31.33 -23.27
CA THR A 2 -41.56 30.13 -23.92
C THR A 2 -40.48 29.61 -23.02
N GLU A 3 -40.77 28.51 -22.31
CA GLU A 3 -39.82 27.77 -21.51
C GLU A 3 -38.75 27.13 -22.41
N SER A 4 -37.53 27.60 -22.24
CA SER A 4 -36.34 27.00 -22.83
C SER A 4 -35.94 25.79 -21.98
N THR A 5 -36.34 24.59 -22.37
CA THR A 5 -35.79 23.34 -21.82
C THR A 5 -34.35 23.17 -22.32
N SER A 6 -33.37 23.62 -21.53
CA SER A 6 -31.97 23.28 -21.76
C SER A 6 -31.76 21.78 -21.50
N LYS A 7 -31.44 21.03 -22.57
CA LYS A 7 -30.93 19.66 -22.49
C LYS A 7 -29.69 19.64 -21.57
N PRO A 8 -29.57 18.69 -20.64
CA PRO A 8 -28.35 18.53 -19.86
C PRO A 8 -27.21 18.12 -20.81
N THR A 9 -26.21 18.97 -20.90
CA THR A 9 -24.95 18.68 -21.60
C THR A 9 -24.35 17.42 -21.00
N ALA A 10 -24.07 16.42 -21.82
CA ALA A 10 -23.39 15.21 -21.41
C ALA A 10 -22.07 15.60 -20.70
N ALA A 11 -21.98 15.29 -19.42
CA ALA A 11 -20.81 15.56 -18.62
C ALA A 11 -19.61 14.84 -19.23
N ASP A 12 -18.55 15.60 -19.51
CA ASP A 12 -17.28 15.11 -20.01
C ASP A 12 -16.74 14.02 -19.05
N PRO A 13 -16.56 12.76 -19.50
CA PRO A 13 -16.09 11.68 -18.63
C PRO A 13 -14.69 11.89 -18.06
N LEU A 14 -13.96 12.91 -18.50
CA LEU A 14 -12.61 13.26 -18.07
C LEU A 14 -12.56 14.45 -17.09
N ALA A 15 -13.66 15.14 -16.87
CA ALA A 15 -13.72 16.33 -16.02
C ALA A 15 -14.36 16.02 -14.67
N GLY A 16 -13.58 15.61 -13.73
CA GLY A 16 -13.99 15.68 -12.34
C GLY A 16 -14.08 14.33 -11.61
N GLY A 17 -13.50 14.27 -10.43
CA GLY A 17 -13.66 13.15 -9.52
C GLY A 17 -15.14 12.89 -9.23
N GLN A 18 -15.54 11.63 -9.19
CA GLN A 18 -16.89 11.21 -8.85
C GLN A 18 -17.14 11.52 -7.37
N ASN A 19 -17.91 12.55 -7.10
CA ASN A 19 -18.39 12.88 -5.75
C ASN A 19 -19.91 13.02 -5.79
N PRO A 20 -20.65 11.90 -5.88
CA PRO A 20 -22.10 11.91 -6.06
C PRO A 20 -22.86 12.61 -4.94
N ASP A 21 -22.29 12.66 -3.73
CA ASP A 21 -22.95 13.20 -2.52
C ASP A 21 -22.58 14.66 -2.23
N GLY A 22 -21.79 15.34 -3.08
CA GLY A 22 -21.33 16.72 -2.85
C GLY A 22 -20.47 16.93 -1.60
N ARG A 23 -20.05 15.85 -0.92
CA ARG A 23 -19.25 15.89 0.32
C ARG A 23 -17.84 16.40 0.05
N ASN A 24 -17.25 17.11 1.01
CA ASN A 24 -15.89 17.60 0.90
C ASN A 24 -14.88 16.44 0.84
N PRO A 25 -14.15 16.22 -0.28
CA PRO A 25 -13.23 15.10 -0.44
C PRO A 25 -12.05 15.15 0.55
N TRP A 26 -11.70 16.32 1.07
CA TRP A 26 -10.64 16.46 2.08
C TRP A 26 -11.03 15.89 3.44
N LEU A 27 -12.30 16.03 3.83
CA LEU A 27 -12.79 15.42 5.08
C LEU A 27 -12.81 13.89 4.97
N ALA A 28 -13.22 13.36 3.82
CA ALA A 28 -13.13 11.93 3.55
C ALA A 28 -11.68 11.42 3.61
N LEU A 29 -10.75 12.20 3.06
CA LEU A 29 -9.33 11.87 3.11
C LEU A 29 -8.81 11.78 4.55
N TRP A 30 -9.13 12.77 5.41
CA TRP A 30 -8.71 12.76 6.81
C TRP A 30 -9.26 11.55 7.58
N ALA A 31 -10.52 11.17 7.33
CA ALA A 31 -11.11 9.99 7.95
C ALA A 31 -10.37 8.69 7.55
N LEU A 32 -10.01 8.55 6.26
CA LEU A 32 -9.27 7.39 5.76
C LEU A 32 -7.81 7.37 6.22
N VAL A 33 -7.18 8.56 6.28
CA VAL A 33 -5.79 8.73 6.73
C VAL A 33 -5.65 8.36 8.20
N LEU A 34 -6.65 8.63 9.04
CA LEU A 34 -6.63 8.24 10.45
C LEU A 34 -6.49 6.72 10.63
N GLY A 35 -7.28 5.92 9.90
CA GLY A 35 -7.14 4.46 9.96
C GLY A 35 -5.84 3.95 9.31
N PHE A 36 -5.35 4.60 8.27
CA PHE A 36 -4.05 4.26 7.68
C PHE A 36 -2.89 4.58 8.65
N PHE A 37 -2.96 5.69 9.36
CA PHE A 37 -2.03 6.06 10.42
C PHE A 37 -1.99 5.02 11.54
N MET A 38 -3.17 4.54 11.97
CA MET A 38 -3.29 3.48 12.97
C MET A 38 -2.59 2.19 12.53
N ILE A 39 -2.76 1.75 11.26
CA ILE A 39 -2.05 0.59 10.69
C ILE A 39 -0.53 0.76 10.76
N LEU A 40 -0.03 1.95 10.44
CA LEU A 40 1.40 2.23 10.40
C LEU A 40 2.01 2.32 11.81
N ILE A 41 1.31 2.93 12.75
CA ILE A 41 1.74 2.93 14.16
C ILE A 41 1.77 1.51 14.69
N ASP A 42 0.71 0.73 14.48
CA ASP A 42 0.60 -0.64 14.95
C ASP A 42 1.75 -1.54 14.43
N SER A 43 2.20 -1.31 13.20
CA SER A 43 3.32 -2.05 12.62
C SER A 43 4.68 -1.72 13.25
N THR A 44 4.83 -0.56 13.88
CA THR A 44 6.11 -0.08 14.46
C THR A 44 6.13 -0.13 15.98
N ILE A 45 4.98 0.01 16.65
CA ILE A 45 4.85 0.08 18.11
C ILE A 45 5.23 -1.24 18.80
N VAL A 46 4.96 -2.39 18.16
CA VAL A 46 5.22 -3.73 18.70
C VAL A 46 6.71 -3.98 18.93
N SER A 47 7.58 -3.38 18.10
CA SER A 47 9.03 -3.55 18.23
C SER A 47 9.60 -3.05 19.56
N VAL A 48 8.94 -2.07 20.19
CA VAL A 48 9.33 -1.53 21.49
C VAL A 48 8.86 -2.42 22.64
N ALA A 49 7.74 -3.12 22.45
CA ALA A 49 7.13 -3.98 23.45
C ALA A 49 7.71 -5.40 23.49
N THR A 50 8.67 -5.75 22.62
CA THR A 50 9.21 -7.11 22.46
C THR A 50 9.63 -7.73 23.79
N ASP A 51 10.47 -7.05 24.57
CA ASP A 51 10.96 -7.54 25.85
C ASP A 51 9.83 -7.70 26.89
N SER A 52 8.90 -6.75 26.92
CA SER A 52 7.76 -6.78 27.84
C SER A 52 6.77 -7.91 27.51
N ILE A 53 6.57 -8.19 26.21
CA ILE A 53 5.75 -9.33 25.74
C ILE A 53 6.42 -10.66 26.14
N MET A 54 7.75 -10.79 25.96
CA MET A 54 8.48 -11.99 26.38
C MET A 54 8.30 -12.28 27.87
N VAL A 55 8.44 -11.26 28.70
CA VAL A 55 8.28 -11.38 30.15
C VAL A 55 6.81 -11.63 30.52
N GLY A 56 5.88 -10.87 29.94
CA GLY A 56 4.46 -10.96 30.29
C GLY A 56 3.82 -12.29 29.91
N LEU A 57 4.17 -12.84 28.74
CA LEU A 57 3.64 -14.12 28.26
C LEU A 57 4.58 -15.31 28.50
N GLN A 58 5.69 -15.11 29.23
CA GLN A 58 6.70 -16.13 29.57
C GLN A 58 7.17 -16.94 28.35
N THR A 59 7.48 -16.23 27.26
CA THR A 59 7.82 -16.81 25.97
C THR A 59 9.21 -16.42 25.49
N ASP A 60 9.68 -17.06 24.42
CA ASP A 60 10.98 -16.80 23.81
C ASP A 60 10.91 -15.71 22.74
N LEU A 61 12.07 -15.15 22.38
CA LEU A 61 12.20 -14.11 21.35
C LEU A 61 11.63 -14.57 20.00
N ASN A 62 11.81 -15.84 19.67
CA ASN A 62 11.39 -16.42 18.42
C ASN A 62 9.86 -16.37 18.25
N SER A 63 9.14 -16.71 19.30
CA SER A 63 7.67 -16.63 19.32
C SER A 63 7.18 -15.19 19.22
N VAL A 64 7.89 -14.21 19.82
CA VAL A 64 7.53 -12.78 19.68
C VAL A 64 7.84 -12.25 18.28
N VAL A 65 8.87 -12.74 17.60
CA VAL A 65 9.10 -12.41 16.18
C VAL A 65 7.91 -12.85 15.33
N TRP A 66 7.30 -14.01 15.65
CA TRP A 66 6.09 -14.47 14.96
C TRP A 66 4.87 -13.56 15.17
N VAL A 67 4.76 -12.84 16.28
CA VAL A 67 3.71 -11.82 16.49
C VAL A 67 3.75 -10.75 15.39
N THR A 68 4.94 -10.32 14.98
CA THR A 68 5.10 -9.35 13.88
C THR A 68 4.98 -10.02 12.51
N SER A 69 5.60 -11.20 12.34
CA SER A 69 5.59 -11.91 11.05
C SER A 69 4.20 -12.34 10.62
N ALA A 70 3.38 -12.86 11.53
CA ALA A 70 1.99 -13.27 11.24
C ALA A 70 1.13 -12.08 10.76
N TYR A 71 1.28 -10.92 11.38
CA TYR A 71 0.64 -9.70 10.93
C TYR A 71 1.07 -9.30 9.51
N LEU A 72 2.38 -9.26 9.25
CA LEU A 72 2.90 -8.85 7.94
C LEU A 72 2.51 -9.82 6.83
N LEU A 73 2.55 -11.14 7.09
CA LEU A 73 2.10 -12.16 6.14
C LEU A 73 0.62 -12.01 5.81
N ALA A 74 -0.22 -11.92 6.85
CA ALA A 74 -1.66 -11.74 6.70
C ALA A 74 -2.03 -10.38 6.09
N TYR A 75 -1.15 -9.39 6.19
CA TYR A 75 -1.31 -8.09 5.55
C TYR A 75 -0.96 -8.13 4.06
N VAL A 76 0.18 -8.73 3.67
CA VAL A 76 0.69 -8.68 2.29
C VAL A 76 -0.13 -9.55 1.34
N VAL A 77 -0.46 -10.77 1.76
CA VAL A 77 -1.10 -11.78 0.91
C VAL A 77 -2.45 -11.33 0.31
N PRO A 78 -3.39 -10.74 1.08
CA PRO A 78 -4.70 -10.37 0.53
C PRO A 78 -4.75 -9.01 -0.17
N LEU A 79 -3.66 -8.24 -0.25
CA LEU A 79 -3.67 -6.87 -0.81
C LEU A 79 -4.25 -6.79 -2.23
N LEU A 80 -3.94 -7.76 -3.10
CA LEU A 80 -4.48 -7.81 -4.47
C LEU A 80 -5.99 -8.03 -4.46
N VAL A 81 -6.43 -9.01 -3.67
CA VAL A 81 -7.84 -9.36 -3.53
C VAL A 81 -8.63 -8.20 -2.94
N SER A 82 -8.06 -7.55 -1.92
CA SER A 82 -8.66 -6.40 -1.25
C SER A 82 -8.94 -5.25 -2.21
N GLY A 83 -8.03 -4.97 -3.15
CA GLY A 83 -8.26 -3.98 -4.20
C GLY A 83 -9.49 -4.29 -5.05
N ARG A 84 -9.66 -5.56 -5.46
CA ARG A 84 -10.81 -6.03 -6.24
C ARG A 84 -12.10 -6.04 -5.43
N LEU A 85 -12.04 -6.43 -4.16
CA LEU A 85 -13.20 -6.34 -3.25
C LEU A 85 -13.71 -4.89 -3.17
N GLY A 86 -12.80 -3.91 -3.11
CA GLY A 86 -13.16 -2.49 -3.14
C GLY A 86 -13.84 -2.04 -4.42
N ASP A 87 -13.39 -2.53 -5.58
CA ASP A 87 -14.02 -2.22 -6.86
C ASP A 87 -15.44 -2.83 -6.96
N GLN A 88 -15.65 -4.02 -6.38
CA GLN A 88 -16.93 -4.74 -6.45
C GLN A 88 -17.95 -4.32 -5.40
N PHE A 89 -17.54 -4.20 -4.14
CA PHE A 89 -18.43 -3.94 -3.01
C PHE A 89 -18.40 -2.49 -2.52
N GLY A 90 -17.59 -1.66 -3.16
CA GLY A 90 -17.35 -0.27 -2.81
C GLY A 90 -16.19 -0.09 -1.81
N PRO A 91 -15.28 0.85 -2.08
CA PRO A 91 -14.09 1.05 -1.25
C PRO A 91 -14.44 1.47 0.18
N LYS A 92 -15.53 2.23 0.39
CA LYS A 92 -16.02 2.59 1.73
C LYS A 92 -16.39 1.37 2.55
N ASN A 93 -17.18 0.44 1.99
CA ASN A 93 -17.66 -0.73 2.71
C ASN A 93 -16.51 -1.67 3.09
N ILE A 94 -15.59 -1.93 2.16
CA ILE A 94 -14.42 -2.78 2.42
C ILE A 94 -13.49 -2.13 3.44
N TYR A 95 -13.30 -0.81 3.38
CA TYR A 95 -12.56 -0.07 4.41
C TYR A 95 -13.18 -0.21 5.79
N LEU A 96 -14.50 -0.02 5.92
CA LEU A 96 -15.21 -0.15 7.20
C LEU A 96 -15.15 -1.58 7.75
N ILE A 97 -15.31 -2.59 6.90
CA ILE A 97 -15.16 -4.01 7.31
C ILE A 97 -13.74 -4.25 7.81
N GLY A 98 -12.72 -3.81 7.05
CA GLY A 98 -11.33 -3.93 7.45
C GLY A 98 -11.03 -3.23 8.78
N LEU A 99 -11.59 -2.05 8.99
CA LEU A 99 -11.42 -1.27 10.21
C LEU A 99 -12.07 -1.96 11.42
N VAL A 100 -13.24 -2.56 11.27
CA VAL A 100 -13.89 -3.36 12.33
C VAL A 100 -13.04 -4.57 12.67
N ILE A 101 -12.60 -5.34 11.66
CA ILE A 101 -11.73 -6.50 11.87
C ILE A 101 -10.43 -6.08 12.58
N PHE A 102 -9.78 -5.03 12.12
CA PHE A 102 -8.54 -4.52 12.71
C PHE A 102 -8.73 -4.11 14.19
N THR A 103 -9.80 -3.35 14.47
CA THR A 103 -10.09 -2.83 15.82
C THR A 103 -10.43 -3.95 16.81
N LEU A 104 -11.27 -4.90 16.40
CA LEU A 104 -11.64 -6.06 17.22
C LEU A 104 -10.43 -7.00 17.44
N ALA A 105 -9.65 -7.24 16.39
CA ALA A 105 -8.44 -8.04 16.51
C ALA A 105 -7.38 -7.34 17.40
N SER A 106 -7.30 -6.01 17.37
CA SER A 106 -6.43 -5.25 18.26
C SER A 106 -6.86 -5.39 19.73
N ALA A 107 -8.18 -5.30 20.01
CA ALA A 107 -8.68 -5.60 21.34
C ALA A 107 -8.36 -7.05 21.78
N TRP A 108 -8.49 -8.00 20.85
CA TRP A 108 -8.10 -9.40 21.08
C TRP A 108 -6.60 -9.55 21.37
N CYS A 109 -5.72 -8.84 20.65
CA CYS A 109 -4.29 -8.81 20.95
C CYS A 109 -4.02 -8.36 22.39
N GLY A 110 -4.64 -7.28 22.84
CA GLY A 110 -4.49 -6.78 24.22
C GLY A 110 -5.08 -7.70 25.31
N LEU A 111 -6.01 -8.58 24.94
CA LEU A 111 -6.60 -9.59 25.85
C LEU A 111 -5.89 -10.96 25.78
N SER A 112 -4.80 -11.07 25.03
CA SER A 112 -4.12 -12.36 24.81
C SER A 112 -3.40 -12.82 26.06
N GLY A 113 -3.75 -14.00 26.56
CA GLY A 113 -3.10 -14.65 27.71
C GLY A 113 -1.99 -15.63 27.31
N SER A 114 -1.75 -15.87 26.01
CA SER A 114 -0.65 -16.69 25.49
C SER A 114 -0.09 -16.10 24.18
N VAL A 115 1.14 -16.48 23.84
CA VAL A 115 1.79 -16.01 22.61
C VAL A 115 1.09 -16.54 21.35
N GLU A 116 0.58 -17.77 21.37
CA GLU A 116 -0.16 -18.38 20.26
C GLU A 116 -1.46 -17.59 19.99
N MET A 117 -2.18 -17.23 21.04
CA MET A 117 -3.38 -16.40 20.96
C MET A 117 -3.04 -15.02 20.38
N LEU A 118 -1.93 -14.41 20.80
CA LEU A 118 -1.45 -13.14 20.27
C LEU A 118 -1.08 -13.25 18.79
N ILE A 119 -0.38 -14.30 18.37
CA ILE A 119 -0.01 -14.56 16.97
C ILE A 119 -1.29 -14.70 16.10
N ALA A 120 -2.28 -15.47 16.57
CA ALA A 120 -3.54 -15.65 15.87
C ALA A 120 -4.32 -14.32 15.72
N ALA A 121 -4.39 -13.55 16.80
CA ALA A 121 -5.03 -12.22 16.79
C ALA A 121 -4.30 -11.25 15.84
N ARG A 122 -2.98 -11.29 15.79
CA ARG A 122 -2.15 -10.49 14.86
C ARG A 122 -2.38 -10.87 13.40
N ALA A 123 -2.54 -12.16 13.10
CA ALA A 123 -2.90 -12.59 11.74
C ALA A 123 -4.28 -12.02 11.33
N VAL A 124 -5.28 -12.06 12.20
CA VAL A 124 -6.60 -11.46 11.92
C VAL A 124 -6.51 -9.93 11.79
N GLN A 125 -5.70 -9.28 12.61
CA GLN A 125 -5.46 -7.84 12.53
C GLN A 125 -4.79 -7.44 11.20
N GLY A 126 -3.83 -8.25 10.72
CA GLY A 126 -3.18 -8.08 9.42
C GLY A 126 -4.18 -8.16 8.25
N LEU A 127 -5.16 -9.09 8.30
CA LEU A 127 -6.26 -9.14 7.32
C LEU A 127 -7.08 -7.85 7.32
N GLY A 128 -7.40 -7.30 8.49
CA GLY A 128 -8.08 -6.01 8.61
C GLY A 128 -7.30 -4.88 7.94
N ALA A 129 -5.99 -4.79 8.20
CA ALA A 129 -5.10 -3.81 7.58
C ALA A 129 -5.03 -3.95 6.06
N ALA A 130 -5.00 -5.20 5.54
CA ALA A 130 -4.99 -5.49 4.11
C ALA A 130 -6.26 -5.00 3.41
N LEU A 131 -7.42 -5.13 4.05
CA LEU A 131 -8.69 -4.65 3.51
C LEU A 131 -8.74 -3.12 3.45
N MET A 132 -8.16 -2.40 4.41
CA MET A 132 -8.21 -0.95 4.49
C MET A 132 -7.26 -0.24 3.52
N THR A 133 -6.03 -0.73 3.37
CA THR A 133 -4.93 0.01 2.73
C THR A 133 -5.20 0.39 1.28
N PRO A 134 -5.60 -0.50 0.35
CA PRO A 134 -5.86 -0.13 -1.03
C PRO A 134 -7.05 0.80 -1.19
N GLN A 135 -8.01 0.76 -0.25
CA GLN A 135 -9.24 1.56 -0.34
C GLN A 135 -8.97 3.05 -0.20
N THR A 136 -8.05 3.44 0.67
CA THR A 136 -7.65 4.84 0.84
C THR A 136 -7.16 5.43 -0.48
N MET A 137 -6.25 4.72 -1.15
CA MET A 137 -5.71 5.13 -2.44
C MET A 137 -6.77 5.12 -3.55
N ALA A 138 -7.67 4.12 -3.55
CA ALA A 138 -8.77 4.02 -4.50
C ALA A 138 -9.77 5.18 -4.35
N VAL A 139 -10.13 5.55 -3.11
CA VAL A 139 -10.99 6.72 -2.84
C VAL A 139 -10.33 8.00 -3.31
N ILE A 140 -9.04 8.24 -2.99
CA ILE A 140 -8.31 9.41 -3.48
C ILE A 140 -8.37 9.49 -5.00
N THR A 141 -8.08 8.38 -5.68
CA THR A 141 -8.04 8.34 -7.15
C THR A 141 -9.40 8.62 -7.79
N ARG A 142 -10.50 8.21 -7.13
CA ARG A 142 -11.87 8.38 -7.65
C ARG A 142 -12.50 9.72 -7.27
N THR A 143 -12.17 10.30 -6.11
CA THR A 143 -12.82 11.52 -5.61
C THR A 143 -12.08 12.80 -5.96
N PHE A 144 -10.75 12.74 -6.09
CA PHE A 144 -9.96 13.92 -6.43
C PHE A 144 -9.72 14.04 -7.94
N PRO A 145 -9.93 15.24 -8.53
CA PRO A 145 -9.56 15.49 -9.91
C PRO A 145 -8.04 15.35 -10.11
N PRO A 146 -7.56 14.97 -11.30
CA PRO A 146 -6.14 14.71 -11.57
C PRO A 146 -5.20 15.84 -11.11
N ALA A 147 -5.66 17.10 -11.20
CA ALA A 147 -4.89 18.29 -10.82
C ALA A 147 -4.70 18.47 -9.29
N LYS A 148 -5.43 17.72 -8.45
CA LYS A 148 -5.34 17.79 -6.97
C LYS A 148 -4.90 16.47 -6.34
N ARG A 149 -4.70 15.41 -7.13
CA ARG A 149 -4.30 14.09 -6.64
C ARG A 149 -2.91 14.10 -6.00
N GLY A 150 -1.96 14.88 -6.54
CA GLY A 150 -0.63 15.00 -5.99
C GLY A 150 -0.66 15.52 -4.56
N THR A 151 -1.43 16.58 -4.30
CA THR A 151 -1.60 17.13 -2.94
C THR A 151 -2.29 16.13 -1.98
N ALA A 152 -3.31 15.39 -2.45
CA ALA A 152 -3.97 14.37 -1.63
C ALA A 152 -3.04 13.18 -1.32
N MET A 153 -2.29 12.71 -2.31
CA MET A 153 -1.32 11.63 -2.15
C MET A 153 -0.12 12.04 -1.28
N SER A 154 0.28 13.32 -1.29
CA SER A 154 1.34 13.80 -0.40
C SER A 154 0.91 13.77 1.06
N LEU A 155 -0.33 14.15 1.35
CA LEU A 155 -0.88 14.05 2.70
C LEU A 155 -0.91 12.58 3.17
N TRP A 156 -1.38 11.67 2.31
CA TRP A 156 -1.39 10.23 2.59
C TRP A 156 0.03 9.69 2.82
N GLY A 157 1.01 10.08 2.00
CA GLY A 157 2.40 9.65 2.13
C GLY A 157 3.13 10.22 3.34
N SER A 158 2.84 11.47 3.75
CA SER A 158 3.48 12.11 4.91
C SER A 158 3.12 11.43 6.24
N VAL A 159 1.95 10.83 6.30
CA VAL A 159 1.50 10.07 7.48
C VAL A 159 2.42 8.90 7.79
N ALA A 160 3.00 8.27 6.75
CA ALA A 160 3.96 7.19 6.95
C ALA A 160 5.22 7.67 7.71
N GLY A 161 5.74 8.84 7.37
CA GLY A 161 6.88 9.44 8.08
C GLY A 161 6.57 9.77 9.53
N ILE A 162 5.38 10.30 9.80
CA ILE A 162 4.95 10.62 11.17
C ILE A 162 4.74 9.34 11.99
N ALA A 163 4.16 8.31 11.42
CA ALA A 163 3.89 7.04 12.10
C ALA A 163 5.17 6.32 12.53
N ILE A 164 6.23 6.38 11.72
CA ILE A 164 7.55 5.80 12.06
C ILE A 164 8.12 6.42 13.35
N LEU A 165 7.85 7.71 13.58
CA LEU A 165 8.29 8.41 14.78
C LEU A 165 7.34 8.17 15.97
N VAL A 166 6.04 8.32 15.73
CA VAL A 166 5.01 8.25 16.80
C VAL A 166 4.89 6.84 17.36
N GLY A 167 5.06 5.78 16.54
CA GLY A 167 4.95 4.40 16.98
C GLY A 167 5.88 4.06 18.15
N PRO A 168 7.22 4.17 18.01
CA PRO A 168 8.14 3.89 19.10
C PRO A 168 7.97 4.81 20.31
N LEU A 169 7.66 6.09 20.12
CA LEU A 169 7.46 7.04 21.22
C LEU A 169 6.20 6.70 22.04
N ALA A 170 5.09 6.48 21.35
CA ALA A 170 3.84 6.07 22.00
C ALA A 170 3.97 4.69 22.64
N GLY A 171 4.66 3.75 21.95
CA GLY A 171 4.92 2.42 22.46
C GLY A 171 5.73 2.43 23.74
N GLY A 172 6.82 3.15 23.78
CA GLY A 172 7.65 3.30 25.01
C GLY A 172 6.81 3.88 26.16
N PHE A 173 6.09 4.97 25.91
CA PHE A 173 5.23 5.57 26.93
C PHE A 173 4.15 4.61 27.47
N LEU A 174 3.48 3.89 26.57
CA LEU A 174 2.40 2.96 26.96
C LEU A 174 2.95 1.74 27.70
N VAL A 175 4.05 1.16 27.23
CA VAL A 175 4.69 -0.01 27.87
C VAL A 175 5.21 0.33 29.25
N ASP A 176 5.89 1.47 29.40
CA ASP A 176 6.50 1.88 30.67
C ASP A 176 5.46 2.22 31.75
N ASN A 177 4.29 2.74 31.38
CA ASN A 177 3.29 3.21 32.33
C ASN A 177 2.09 2.29 32.53
N PHE A 178 1.72 1.48 31.52
CA PHE A 178 0.46 0.73 31.53
C PHE A 178 0.63 -0.77 31.20
N GLY A 179 1.78 -1.18 30.66
CA GLY A 179 2.02 -2.54 30.19
C GLY A 179 1.92 -2.69 28.66
N TRP A 180 2.42 -3.85 28.17
CA TRP A 180 2.52 -4.10 26.73
C TRP A 180 1.12 -4.22 26.05
N GLU A 181 0.10 -4.62 26.76
CA GLU A 181 -1.27 -4.79 26.25
C GLU A 181 -1.84 -3.47 25.70
N TRP A 182 -1.44 -2.36 26.30
CA TRP A 182 -1.94 -1.03 25.93
C TRP A 182 -1.48 -0.55 24.57
N ILE A 183 -0.39 -1.12 23.99
CA ILE A 183 -0.02 -0.81 22.61
C ILE A 183 -1.11 -1.25 21.62
N PHE A 184 -1.91 -2.26 21.99
CA PHE A 184 -3.03 -2.75 21.22
C PHE A 184 -4.34 -2.04 21.60
N PHE A 185 -4.59 -1.84 22.88
CA PHE A 185 -5.81 -1.19 23.34
C PHE A 185 -5.94 0.26 22.86
N VAL A 186 -4.84 0.98 22.62
CA VAL A 186 -4.88 2.35 22.09
C VAL A 186 -5.53 2.43 20.70
N ASN A 187 -5.47 1.36 19.92
CA ASN A 187 -6.12 1.29 18.61
C ASN A 187 -7.65 1.21 18.71
N VAL A 188 -8.21 0.76 19.83
CA VAL A 188 -9.67 0.58 19.97
C VAL A 188 -10.41 1.93 19.92
N PRO A 189 -10.13 2.91 20.79
CA PRO A 189 -10.79 4.21 20.71
C PRO A 189 -10.51 4.93 19.39
N VAL A 190 -9.29 4.84 18.86
CA VAL A 190 -8.94 5.44 17.58
C VAL A 190 -9.72 4.78 16.43
N GLY A 191 -9.86 3.45 16.45
CA GLY A 191 -10.65 2.70 15.47
C GLY A 191 -12.13 3.04 15.50
N VAL A 192 -12.74 3.20 16.70
CA VAL A 192 -14.13 3.65 16.84
C VAL A 192 -14.32 5.05 16.24
N VAL A 193 -13.44 5.99 16.56
CA VAL A 193 -13.49 7.36 16.01
C VAL A 193 -13.31 7.31 14.47
N ALA A 194 -12.32 6.56 13.97
CA ALA A 194 -12.09 6.40 12.54
C ALA A 194 -13.30 5.78 11.83
N PHE A 195 -13.98 4.81 12.47
CA PHE A 195 -15.19 4.18 11.93
C PHE A 195 -16.33 5.18 11.77
N VAL A 196 -16.63 5.94 12.83
CA VAL A 196 -17.69 6.96 12.80
C VAL A 196 -17.40 8.02 11.74
N LEU A 197 -16.16 8.52 11.69
CA LEU A 197 -15.75 9.52 10.71
C LEU A 197 -15.81 8.95 9.27
N ALA A 198 -15.33 7.73 9.04
CA ALA A 198 -15.38 7.13 7.72
C ALA A 198 -16.81 6.84 7.27
N MET A 199 -17.69 6.38 8.17
CA MET A 199 -19.10 6.15 7.91
C MET A 199 -19.82 7.44 7.47
N GLN A 200 -19.52 8.56 8.12
CA GLN A 200 -20.18 9.85 7.86
C GLN A 200 -19.56 10.61 6.67
N LEU A 201 -18.23 10.60 6.53
CA LEU A 201 -17.51 11.50 5.64
C LEU A 201 -17.11 10.87 4.32
N VAL A 202 -16.86 9.53 4.27
CA VAL A 202 -16.48 8.87 3.03
C VAL A 202 -17.71 8.67 2.14
N PRO A 203 -17.69 9.15 0.87
CA PRO A 203 -18.80 8.99 -0.04
C PRO A 203 -18.95 7.53 -0.50
N GLN A 204 -20.16 7.13 -0.84
CA GLN A 204 -20.40 5.89 -1.54
C GLN A 204 -20.03 6.08 -3.02
N LEU A 205 -19.11 5.27 -3.51
CA LEU A 205 -18.66 5.34 -4.89
C LEU A 205 -19.32 4.23 -5.71
N PRO A 206 -19.57 4.46 -7.02
CA PRO A 206 -20.14 3.46 -7.90
C PRO A 206 -19.35 2.17 -7.89
N THR A 207 -20.04 1.04 -7.84
CA THR A 207 -19.47 -0.30 -7.83
C THR A 207 -19.63 -0.96 -9.19
N HIS A 208 -18.74 -1.86 -9.51
CA HIS A 208 -18.81 -2.64 -10.73
C HIS A 208 -18.88 -4.11 -10.36
N ARG A 209 -19.87 -4.85 -10.86
CA ARG A 209 -19.97 -6.29 -10.63
C ARG A 209 -18.83 -6.97 -11.40
N HIS A 210 -18.02 -7.71 -10.68
CA HIS A 210 -16.91 -8.50 -11.21
C HIS A 210 -17.09 -9.97 -10.88
N ARG A 211 -16.67 -10.86 -11.78
CA ARG A 211 -16.52 -12.28 -11.45
C ARG A 211 -15.17 -12.48 -10.78
N PHE A 212 -15.17 -13.20 -9.66
CA PHE A 212 -13.93 -13.51 -8.97
C PHE A 212 -13.12 -14.56 -9.75
N ASP A 213 -11.86 -14.23 -9.99
CA ASP A 213 -10.84 -15.15 -10.47
C ASP A 213 -10.30 -15.98 -9.30
N VAL A 214 -11.03 -17.04 -8.91
CA VAL A 214 -10.68 -17.87 -7.75
C VAL A 214 -9.30 -18.50 -7.91
N LEU A 215 -8.94 -18.97 -9.12
CA LEU A 215 -7.62 -19.55 -9.36
C LEU A 215 -6.51 -18.50 -9.25
N GLY A 216 -6.72 -17.30 -9.80
CA GLY A 216 -5.79 -16.19 -9.63
C GLY A 216 -5.63 -15.77 -8.16
N ILE A 217 -6.72 -15.79 -7.37
CA ILE A 217 -6.65 -15.52 -5.92
C ILE A 217 -5.77 -16.56 -5.22
N VAL A 218 -6.00 -17.85 -5.47
CA VAL A 218 -5.23 -18.93 -4.84
C VAL A 218 -3.76 -18.88 -5.26
N LEU A 219 -3.47 -18.73 -6.55
CA LEU A 219 -2.09 -18.64 -7.04
C LEU A 219 -1.35 -17.44 -6.46
N SER A 220 -1.98 -16.24 -6.43
CA SER A 220 -1.36 -15.06 -5.85
C SER A 220 -1.13 -15.20 -4.34
N ALA A 221 -2.12 -15.76 -3.62
CA ALA A 221 -2.02 -15.96 -2.18
C ALA A 221 -0.91 -16.96 -1.81
N VAL A 222 -0.89 -18.13 -2.46
CA VAL A 222 0.12 -19.16 -2.23
C VAL A 222 1.51 -18.66 -2.63
N GLY A 223 1.64 -18.05 -3.80
CA GLY A 223 2.92 -17.54 -4.29
C GLY A 223 3.50 -16.42 -3.41
N LEU A 224 2.67 -15.45 -3.00
CA LEU A 224 3.09 -14.38 -2.09
C LEU A 224 3.40 -14.93 -0.68
N PHE A 225 2.61 -15.87 -0.19
CA PHE A 225 2.86 -16.49 1.10
C PHE A 225 4.22 -17.21 1.10
N LEU A 226 4.46 -18.11 0.15
CA LEU A 226 5.71 -18.88 0.07
C LEU A 226 6.92 -17.94 -0.08
N LEU A 227 6.84 -16.94 -0.95
CA LEU A 227 7.92 -15.99 -1.15
C LEU A 227 8.18 -15.16 0.11
N THR A 228 7.14 -14.56 0.71
CA THR A 228 7.28 -13.68 1.86
C THR A 228 7.72 -14.45 3.10
N PHE A 229 7.13 -15.63 3.34
CA PHE A 229 7.48 -16.50 4.44
C PHE A 229 8.94 -17.00 4.31
N GLY A 230 9.33 -17.50 3.15
CA GLY A 230 10.69 -17.94 2.90
C GLY A 230 11.73 -16.84 3.12
N LEU A 231 11.43 -15.61 2.67
CA LEU A 231 12.33 -14.47 2.89
C LEU A 231 12.40 -14.02 4.37
N GLN A 232 11.29 -14.08 5.10
CA GLN A 232 11.28 -13.70 6.53
C GLN A 232 11.98 -14.73 7.42
N GLU A 233 11.77 -16.01 7.15
CA GLU A 233 12.35 -17.11 7.93
C GLU A 233 13.76 -17.50 7.46
N GLY A 234 14.22 -16.95 6.34
CA GLY A 234 15.50 -17.32 5.73
C GLY A 234 16.69 -17.24 6.67
N GLN A 235 16.81 -16.13 7.39
CA GLN A 235 17.94 -15.92 8.32
C GLN A 235 17.90 -16.85 9.52
N LYS A 236 16.70 -17.13 10.06
CA LYS A 236 16.51 -18.00 11.22
C LYS A 236 16.85 -19.46 10.92
N ASN A 237 16.61 -19.89 9.69
CA ASN A 237 16.86 -21.26 9.23
C ASN A 237 18.12 -21.36 8.37
N ASP A 238 19.11 -20.46 8.57
CA ASP A 238 20.43 -20.49 7.91
C ASP A 238 20.36 -20.65 6.39
N TRP A 239 19.27 -20.15 5.76
CA TRP A 239 19.03 -20.27 4.32
C TRP A 239 19.10 -21.71 3.81
N ASP A 240 18.56 -22.66 4.58
CA ASP A 240 18.57 -24.08 4.23
C ASP A 240 17.84 -24.38 2.91
N ALA A 241 17.97 -25.63 2.41
CA ALA A 241 17.35 -26.03 1.15
C ALA A 241 15.82 -25.90 1.16
N ARG A 242 15.15 -26.01 2.32
CA ARG A 242 13.70 -25.87 2.46
C ARG A 242 13.29 -24.42 2.21
N ILE A 243 14.02 -23.47 2.73
CA ILE A 243 13.78 -22.03 2.52
C ILE A 243 13.94 -21.70 1.03
N TRP A 244 15.01 -22.17 0.38
CA TRP A 244 15.19 -21.96 -1.05
C TRP A 244 14.10 -22.63 -1.91
N LEU A 245 13.61 -23.81 -1.50
CA LEU A 245 12.46 -24.46 -2.16
C LEU A 245 11.17 -23.65 -1.98
N MET A 246 10.95 -23.05 -0.80
CA MET A 246 9.80 -22.16 -0.58
C MET A 246 9.90 -20.90 -1.43
N ILE A 247 11.04 -20.23 -1.45
CA ILE A 247 11.26 -19.01 -2.26
C ILE A 247 11.12 -19.36 -3.75
N GLY A 248 11.80 -20.40 -4.22
CA GLY A 248 11.75 -20.86 -5.61
C GLY A 248 10.34 -21.30 -6.01
N GLY A 249 9.67 -22.10 -5.16
CA GLY A 249 8.28 -22.49 -5.34
C GLY A 249 7.34 -21.28 -5.40
N GLY A 250 7.52 -20.31 -4.49
CA GLY A 250 6.78 -19.05 -4.49
C GLY A 250 6.93 -18.26 -5.80
N VAL A 251 8.18 -18.15 -6.29
CA VAL A 251 8.46 -17.49 -7.58
C VAL A 251 7.79 -18.24 -8.74
N VAL A 252 7.89 -19.56 -8.79
CA VAL A 252 7.24 -20.39 -9.83
C VAL A 252 5.73 -20.21 -9.80
N VAL A 253 5.10 -20.24 -8.63
CA VAL A 253 3.65 -20.03 -8.48
C VAL A 253 3.26 -18.61 -8.91
N LEU A 254 4.07 -17.57 -8.61
CA LEU A 254 3.81 -16.20 -9.08
C LEU A 254 3.99 -16.07 -10.60
N ILE A 255 4.93 -16.77 -11.20
CA ILE A 255 5.05 -16.82 -12.67
C ILE A 255 3.81 -17.52 -13.27
N ALA A 256 3.36 -18.63 -12.68
CA ALA A 256 2.13 -19.31 -13.08
C ALA A 256 0.90 -18.40 -12.91
N PHE A 257 0.84 -17.59 -11.83
CA PHE A 257 -0.18 -16.56 -11.62
C PHE A 257 -0.18 -15.54 -12.77
N ILE A 258 0.97 -14.98 -13.13
CA ILE A 258 1.09 -14.02 -14.25
C ILE A 258 0.66 -14.67 -15.57
N GLY A 259 1.10 -15.90 -15.83
CA GLY A 259 0.69 -16.67 -17.00
C GLY A 259 -0.83 -16.89 -17.04
N TRP A 260 -1.43 -17.24 -15.89
CA TRP A 260 -2.89 -17.37 -15.77
C TRP A 260 -3.60 -16.04 -16.06
N GLN A 261 -3.12 -14.92 -15.50
CA GLN A 261 -3.69 -13.60 -15.75
C GLN A 261 -3.63 -13.20 -17.23
N ALA A 262 -2.64 -13.70 -18.00
CA ALA A 262 -2.50 -13.43 -19.42
C ALA A 262 -3.53 -14.18 -20.28
N ILE A 263 -3.91 -15.39 -19.88
CA ILE A 263 -4.85 -16.27 -20.62
C ILE A 263 -6.29 -16.21 -20.10
N CYS A 264 -6.50 -15.68 -18.89
CA CYS A 264 -7.82 -15.54 -18.29
C CYS A 264 -8.70 -14.61 -19.13
N LYS A 265 -9.73 -15.20 -19.78
CA LYS A 265 -10.64 -14.49 -20.72
C LYS A 265 -11.78 -13.77 -20.00
N THR A 266 -12.05 -14.10 -18.74
CA THR A 266 -13.13 -13.51 -17.96
C THR A 266 -12.69 -12.18 -17.37
N GLU A 267 -12.47 -12.12 -16.06
CA GLU A 267 -12.01 -10.90 -15.37
C GLU A 267 -10.81 -11.25 -14.50
N PRO A 268 -9.59 -11.04 -15.01
CA PRO A 268 -8.39 -11.37 -14.27
C PRO A 268 -8.31 -10.58 -12.96
N LEU A 269 -7.79 -11.21 -11.88
CA LEU A 269 -7.57 -10.55 -10.58
C LEU A 269 -6.70 -9.30 -10.73
N MET A 270 -5.64 -9.43 -11.53
CA MET A 270 -4.72 -8.35 -11.89
C MET A 270 -4.76 -8.15 -13.40
N SER A 271 -5.37 -7.07 -13.85
CA SER A 271 -5.37 -6.73 -15.28
C SER A 271 -3.96 -6.38 -15.75
N LEU A 272 -3.35 -7.24 -16.59
CA LEU A 272 -2.05 -6.96 -17.19
C LEU A 272 -2.06 -5.74 -18.11
N ALA A 273 -3.25 -5.28 -18.54
CA ALA A 273 -3.40 -4.03 -19.29
C ALA A 273 -2.94 -2.80 -18.48
N LEU A 274 -2.94 -2.86 -17.14
CA LEU A 274 -2.41 -1.80 -16.29
C LEU A 274 -0.92 -1.55 -16.55
N PHE A 275 -0.16 -2.61 -16.82
CA PHE A 275 1.28 -2.55 -17.07
C PHE A 275 1.63 -2.09 -18.49
N ARG A 276 0.64 -1.94 -19.39
CA ARG A 276 0.84 -1.26 -20.68
C ARG A 276 1.00 0.25 -20.50
N ASP A 277 0.46 0.81 -19.42
CA ASP A 277 0.76 2.19 -19.06
C ASP A 277 2.19 2.27 -18.50
N ARG A 278 3.03 3.02 -19.21
CA ARG A 278 4.44 3.19 -18.86
C ARG A 278 4.62 3.79 -17.46
N ASN A 279 3.79 4.75 -17.11
CA ASN A 279 3.88 5.42 -15.81
C ASN A 279 3.45 4.52 -14.65
N PHE A 280 2.45 3.66 -14.88
CA PHE A 280 2.06 2.66 -13.89
C PHE A 280 3.18 1.64 -13.64
N SER A 281 3.76 1.06 -14.70
CA SER A 281 4.85 0.07 -14.59
C SER A 281 6.10 0.63 -13.92
N LEU A 282 6.55 1.80 -14.36
CA LEU A 282 7.71 2.48 -13.78
C LEU A 282 7.43 2.98 -12.36
N GLY A 283 6.20 3.40 -12.07
CA GLY A 283 5.76 3.79 -10.73
C GLY A 283 5.76 2.61 -9.76
N ASN A 284 5.36 1.42 -10.22
CA ASN A 284 5.45 0.19 -9.43
C ASN A 284 6.91 -0.22 -9.17
N LEU A 285 7.78 -0.12 -10.16
CA LEU A 285 9.22 -0.36 -9.95
C LEU A 285 9.80 0.64 -8.94
N GLY A 286 9.48 1.93 -9.06
CA GLY A 286 9.92 2.97 -8.12
C GLY A 286 9.44 2.71 -6.70
N ILE A 287 8.17 2.32 -6.50
CA ILE A 287 7.66 2.05 -5.15
C ILE A 287 8.23 0.78 -4.52
N ALA A 288 8.59 -0.23 -5.35
CA ALA A 288 9.30 -1.42 -4.87
C ALA A 288 10.68 -1.04 -4.31
N THR A 289 11.46 -0.23 -5.04
CA THR A 289 12.78 0.23 -4.58
C THR A 289 12.69 1.11 -3.34
N MET A 290 11.62 1.91 -3.23
CA MET A 290 11.37 2.72 -2.03
C MET A 290 10.99 1.85 -0.82
N GLY A 291 10.12 0.85 -1.01
CA GLY A 291 9.79 -0.15 0.01
C GLY A 291 11.04 -0.86 0.51
N PHE A 292 11.90 -1.32 -0.42
CA PHE A 292 13.20 -1.94 -0.13
C PHE A 292 14.07 -1.03 0.74
N ALA A 293 14.23 0.24 0.35
CA ALA A 293 15.13 1.15 1.03
C ALA A 293 14.66 1.52 2.45
N VAL A 294 13.37 1.84 2.61
CA VAL A 294 12.80 2.22 3.92
C VAL A 294 12.93 1.09 4.94
N THR A 295 12.64 -0.14 4.54
CA THR A 295 12.70 -1.29 5.45
C THR A 295 14.14 -1.74 5.67
N GLY A 296 14.94 -1.77 4.61
CA GLY A 296 16.34 -2.18 4.67
C GLY A 296 17.22 -1.28 5.53
N MET A 297 16.95 0.03 5.59
CA MET A 297 17.75 0.94 6.43
C MET A 297 17.41 0.88 7.93
N ALA A 298 16.22 0.41 8.30
CA ALA A 298 15.70 0.56 9.66
C ALA A 298 16.55 -0.18 10.68
N ILE A 299 16.86 -1.45 10.44
CA ILE A 299 17.62 -2.29 11.39
C ILE A 299 19.07 -1.83 11.52
N PRO A 300 19.86 -1.65 10.43
CA PRO A 300 21.24 -1.19 10.55
C PRO A 300 21.37 0.13 11.31
N LEU A 301 20.47 1.08 11.03
CA LEU A 301 20.50 2.40 11.66
C LEU A 301 20.21 2.32 13.16
N MET A 302 19.20 1.54 13.57
CA MET A 302 18.86 1.36 14.98
C MET A 302 19.96 0.63 15.75
N LEU A 303 20.52 -0.43 15.17
CA LEU A 303 21.65 -1.14 15.80
C LEU A 303 22.90 -0.27 15.88
N PHE A 304 23.22 0.52 14.86
CA PHE A 304 24.30 1.50 14.91
C PHE A 304 24.12 2.48 16.07
N ALA A 305 22.92 3.10 16.17
CA ALA A 305 22.64 4.09 17.21
C ALA A 305 22.72 3.49 18.63
N GLN A 306 22.20 2.28 18.84
CA GLN A 306 22.13 1.66 20.16
C GLN A 306 23.45 0.97 20.55
N LYS A 307 24.06 0.19 19.65
CA LYS A 307 25.22 -0.64 19.96
C LYS A 307 26.55 0.10 19.83
N SER A 308 26.68 0.95 18.81
CA SER A 308 27.93 1.69 18.56
C SER A 308 27.96 3.04 19.27
N MET A 309 26.90 3.85 19.15
CA MET A 309 26.83 5.17 19.81
C MET A 309 26.40 5.07 21.29
N GLY A 310 25.85 3.91 21.74
CA GLY A 310 25.38 3.73 23.11
C GLY A 310 24.10 4.52 23.45
N LEU A 311 23.30 4.88 22.46
CA LEU A 311 22.05 5.62 22.68
C LEU A 311 20.97 4.67 23.23
N SER A 312 20.16 5.16 24.16
CA SER A 312 18.95 4.44 24.57
C SER A 312 17.99 4.27 23.39
N PRO A 313 17.11 3.25 23.38
CA PRO A 313 16.12 3.06 22.32
C PRO A 313 15.32 4.33 21.99
N MET A 314 14.91 5.08 23.02
CA MET A 314 14.21 6.35 22.87
C MET A 314 15.07 7.40 22.15
N ARG A 315 16.34 7.57 22.52
CA ARG A 315 17.26 8.53 21.87
C ARG A 315 17.58 8.09 20.43
N ALA A 316 17.69 6.81 20.16
CA ALA A 316 17.87 6.27 18.82
C ALA A 316 16.64 6.56 17.93
N ALA A 317 15.42 6.40 18.48
CA ALA A 317 14.18 6.76 17.75
C ALA A 317 14.10 8.28 17.46
N LEU A 318 14.58 9.14 18.37
CA LEU A 318 14.63 10.59 18.18
C LEU A 318 15.53 11.02 17.01
N LEU A 319 16.50 10.19 16.60
CA LEU A 319 17.28 10.46 15.37
C LEU A 319 16.41 10.53 14.12
N MET A 320 15.23 9.87 14.13
CA MET A 320 14.29 9.91 13.00
C MET A 320 13.42 11.18 12.95
N VAL A 321 13.44 12.02 13.99
CA VAL A 321 12.64 13.26 14.04
C VAL A 321 12.91 14.19 12.86
N PRO A 322 14.16 14.47 12.46
CA PRO A 322 14.42 15.34 11.31
C PRO A 322 13.81 14.80 10.01
N LEU A 323 13.83 13.46 9.78
CA LEU A 323 13.20 12.85 8.63
C LEU A 323 11.69 13.11 8.62
N ALA A 324 11.01 12.86 9.75
CA ALA A 324 9.57 13.05 9.86
C ALA A 324 9.17 14.53 9.70
N VAL A 325 9.90 15.43 10.35
CA VAL A 325 9.64 16.88 10.30
C VAL A 325 9.83 17.42 8.88
N THR A 326 10.99 17.16 8.25
CA THR A 326 11.29 17.69 6.92
C THR A 326 10.35 17.11 5.86
N SER A 327 10.05 15.80 5.94
CA SER A 327 9.10 15.15 5.04
C SER A 327 7.69 15.70 5.20
N GLY A 328 7.22 15.89 6.44
CA GLY A 328 5.89 16.42 6.74
C GLY A 328 5.74 17.89 6.33
N MET A 329 6.71 18.76 6.63
CA MET A 329 6.68 20.18 6.26
C MET A 329 6.65 20.37 4.74
N LEU A 330 7.38 19.55 4.00
CA LEU A 330 7.47 19.62 2.54
C LEU A 330 6.35 18.89 1.81
N ALA A 331 5.56 18.06 2.49
CA ALA A 331 4.51 17.24 1.86
C ALA A 331 3.51 18.10 1.04
N ARG A 332 2.97 19.18 1.64
CA ARG A 332 2.01 20.05 0.95
C ARG A 332 2.62 20.82 -0.23
N PRO A 333 3.76 21.55 -0.08
CA PRO A 333 4.36 22.24 -1.21
C PRO A 333 4.80 21.30 -2.34
N VAL A 334 5.37 20.14 -2.02
CA VAL A 334 5.74 19.14 -3.03
C VAL A 334 4.51 18.51 -3.70
N GLY A 335 3.43 18.28 -2.95
CA GLY A 335 2.16 17.83 -3.51
C GLY A 335 1.60 18.82 -4.55
N MET A 336 1.59 20.12 -4.24
CA MET A 336 1.18 21.17 -5.18
C MET A 336 2.12 21.27 -6.39
N LEU A 337 3.43 21.05 -6.17
CA LEU A 337 4.40 21.01 -7.25
C LEU A 337 4.16 19.80 -8.18
N THR A 338 3.81 18.64 -7.61
CA THR A 338 3.47 17.42 -8.35
C THR A 338 2.26 17.60 -9.27
N ASP A 339 1.31 18.43 -8.85
CA ASP A 339 0.13 18.75 -9.67
C ASP A 339 0.44 19.70 -10.85
N ARG A 340 1.56 20.44 -10.80
CA ARG A 340 1.92 21.50 -11.76
C ARG A 340 3.12 21.19 -12.64
N ALA A 341 4.07 20.39 -12.14
CA ALA A 341 5.33 20.13 -12.81
C ALA A 341 5.42 18.69 -13.32
N HIS A 342 6.44 18.42 -14.14
CA HIS A 342 6.67 17.08 -14.67
C HIS A 342 7.19 16.15 -13.55
N PRO A 343 6.50 15.03 -13.24
CA PRO A 343 6.82 14.15 -12.11
C PRO A 343 8.24 13.55 -12.17
N ARG A 344 8.80 13.39 -13.37
CA ARG A 344 10.16 12.92 -13.62
C ARG A 344 11.23 13.73 -12.88
N TYR A 345 11.12 15.07 -12.88
CA TYR A 345 12.12 15.92 -12.22
C TYR A 345 11.92 15.93 -10.71
N ILE A 346 10.66 15.93 -10.27
CA ILE A 346 10.32 15.95 -8.83
C ILE A 346 10.74 14.63 -8.18
N ALA A 347 10.28 13.50 -8.70
CA ALA A 347 10.64 12.19 -8.18
C ALA A 347 12.14 11.90 -8.37
N GLY A 348 12.73 12.29 -9.53
CA GLY A 348 14.16 12.15 -9.78
C GLY A 348 15.01 12.87 -8.75
N PHE A 349 14.68 14.12 -8.41
CA PHE A 349 15.33 14.85 -7.33
C PHE A 349 15.22 14.11 -5.99
N GLY A 350 14.01 13.61 -5.64
CA GLY A 350 13.77 12.86 -4.41
C GLY A 350 14.62 11.58 -4.32
N PHE A 351 14.61 10.75 -5.37
CA PHE A 351 15.41 9.52 -5.41
C PHE A 351 16.92 9.80 -5.31
N THR A 352 17.41 10.81 -6.04
CA THR A 352 18.82 11.21 -5.98
C THR A 352 19.19 11.64 -4.57
N LEU A 353 18.38 12.51 -3.96
CA LEU A 353 18.68 13.05 -2.64
C LEU A 353 18.64 11.98 -1.55
N THR A 354 17.65 11.06 -1.61
CA THR A 354 17.53 9.97 -0.63
C THR A 354 18.67 8.96 -0.79
N SER A 355 19.06 8.61 -2.03
CA SER A 355 20.19 7.72 -2.29
C SER A 355 21.51 8.31 -1.77
N LEU A 356 21.78 9.58 -2.08
CA LEU A 356 22.97 10.29 -1.59
C LEU A 356 22.98 10.44 -0.07
N ALA A 357 21.83 10.70 0.54
CA ALA A 357 21.70 10.82 2.00
C ALA A 357 21.96 9.50 2.71
N LEU A 358 21.48 8.37 2.19
CA LEU A 358 21.78 7.04 2.72
C LEU A 358 23.25 6.67 2.56
N TRP A 359 23.84 6.99 1.40
CA TRP A 359 25.28 6.77 1.18
C TRP A 359 26.11 7.62 2.15
N TRP A 360 25.76 8.91 2.32
CA TRP A 360 26.41 9.82 3.27
C TRP A 360 26.27 9.32 4.71
N LEU A 361 25.06 8.91 5.12
CA LEU A 361 24.82 8.34 6.45
C LEU A 361 25.71 7.12 6.71
N GLY A 362 25.84 6.21 5.73
CA GLY A 362 26.72 5.06 5.82
C GLY A 362 28.21 5.44 5.93
N ALA A 363 28.62 6.50 5.24
CA ALA A 363 30.02 6.98 5.25
C ALA A 363 30.43 7.65 6.58
N VAL A 364 29.48 8.32 7.27
CA VAL A 364 29.74 9.00 8.56
C VAL A 364 29.47 8.13 9.78
N ALA A 365 29.04 6.87 9.58
CA ALA A 365 28.73 5.95 10.66
C ALA A 365 30.00 5.56 11.45
N SER A 366 30.25 6.24 12.58
CA SER A 366 31.33 5.98 13.52
C SER A 366 30.83 6.16 14.95
N PRO A 367 31.36 5.43 15.95
CA PRO A 367 31.01 5.61 17.35
C PRO A 367 31.31 7.03 17.88
N THR A 368 32.26 7.70 17.26
CA THR A 368 32.70 9.07 17.62
C THR A 368 31.97 10.16 16.84
N ALA A 369 31.09 9.76 15.90
CA ALA A 369 30.30 10.71 15.14
C ALA A 369 29.43 11.57 16.07
N SER A 370 29.46 12.88 15.86
CA SER A 370 28.54 13.76 16.59
C SER A 370 27.09 13.51 16.16
N VAL A 371 26.15 13.72 17.07
CA VAL A 371 24.72 13.58 16.78
C VAL A 371 24.31 14.41 15.56
N VAL A 372 24.87 15.62 15.40
CA VAL A 372 24.57 16.50 14.25
C VAL A 372 25.03 15.88 12.94
N GLN A 373 26.19 15.21 12.89
CA GLN A 373 26.67 14.52 11.69
C GLN A 373 25.72 13.42 11.24
N ILE A 374 24.96 12.81 12.15
CA ILE A 374 23.96 11.78 11.85
C ILE A 374 22.60 12.43 11.50
N LEU A 375 22.21 13.51 12.20
CA LEU A 375 20.93 14.18 11.95
C LEU A 375 20.86 14.85 10.57
N LEU A 376 21.98 15.38 10.06
CA LEU A 376 22.01 16.05 8.76
C LEU A 376 21.62 15.15 7.59
N PRO A 377 22.26 13.98 7.34
CA PRO A 377 21.83 13.08 6.26
C PRO A 377 20.41 12.55 6.49
N ILE A 378 19.97 12.36 7.73
CA ILE A 378 18.58 11.95 8.02
C ILE A 378 17.59 13.07 7.65
N ALA A 379 17.91 14.33 7.91
CA ALA A 379 17.08 15.47 7.49
C ALA A 379 17.02 15.57 5.95
N VAL A 380 18.15 15.41 5.28
CA VAL A 380 18.24 15.40 3.81
C VAL A 380 17.42 14.23 3.22
N MET A 381 17.46 13.07 3.84
CA MET A 381 16.64 11.93 3.45
C MET A 381 15.14 12.22 3.62
N GLY A 382 14.73 12.95 4.66
CA GLY A 382 13.35 13.38 4.83
C GLY A 382 12.88 14.34 3.75
N ILE A 383 13.74 15.27 3.31
CA ILE A 383 13.48 16.11 2.14
C ILE A 383 13.27 15.22 0.90
N GLY A 384 14.19 14.30 0.62
CA GLY A 384 14.09 13.37 -0.49
C GLY A 384 12.78 12.56 -0.46
N ASN A 385 12.39 12.04 0.70
CA ASN A 385 11.14 11.30 0.89
C ASN A 385 9.90 12.11 0.50
N ALA A 386 9.83 13.40 0.88
CA ALA A 386 8.72 14.27 0.47
C ALA A 386 8.61 14.35 -1.05
N PHE A 387 9.73 14.38 -1.77
CA PHE A 387 9.80 14.44 -3.23
C PHE A 387 9.58 13.09 -3.94
N ILE A 388 9.44 11.97 -3.21
CA ILE A 388 9.19 10.63 -3.77
C ILE A 388 7.73 10.23 -3.67
N TRP A 389 7.15 10.23 -2.46
CA TRP A 389 5.85 9.60 -2.20
C TRP A 389 4.70 10.18 -3.04
N ALA A 390 4.56 11.50 -3.05
CA ALA A 390 3.48 12.16 -3.77
C ALA A 390 3.59 12.02 -5.30
N PRO A 391 4.72 12.36 -5.95
CA PRO A 391 4.82 12.25 -7.39
C PRO A 391 4.76 10.80 -7.88
N LEU A 392 5.29 9.85 -7.10
CA LEU A 392 5.30 8.43 -7.47
C LEU A 392 3.87 7.85 -7.48
N SER A 393 3.14 8.00 -6.37
CA SER A 393 1.76 7.49 -6.24
C SER A 393 0.79 8.20 -7.19
N ALA A 394 0.88 9.53 -7.29
CA ALA A 394 0.03 10.31 -8.19
C ALA A 394 0.29 9.95 -9.65
N THR A 395 1.54 9.71 -10.06
CA THR A 395 1.90 9.36 -11.44
C THR A 395 1.48 7.95 -11.78
N ALA A 396 1.72 6.98 -10.88
CA ALA A 396 1.30 5.60 -11.08
C ALA A 396 -0.22 5.47 -11.23
N THR A 397 -1.02 6.28 -10.52
CA THR A 397 -2.49 6.18 -10.56
C THR A 397 -3.17 7.13 -11.53
N ARG A 398 -2.43 8.04 -12.16
CA ARG A 398 -3.00 9.14 -12.95
C ARG A 398 -3.83 8.70 -14.14
N ASN A 399 -3.33 7.73 -14.90
CA ASN A 399 -3.94 7.23 -16.13
C ASN A 399 -4.83 6.01 -15.90
N LEU A 400 -5.01 5.58 -14.64
CA LEU A 400 -5.83 4.42 -14.35
C LEU A 400 -7.30 4.69 -14.66
N PRO A 401 -7.98 3.79 -15.40
CA PRO A 401 -9.43 3.83 -15.51
C PRO A 401 -10.06 3.77 -14.12
N LEU A 402 -11.05 4.61 -13.84
CA LEU A 402 -11.69 4.69 -12.51
C LEU A 402 -12.23 3.34 -12.02
N ARG A 403 -12.69 2.49 -12.95
CA ARG A 403 -13.16 1.11 -12.67
C ARG A 403 -12.07 0.17 -12.17
N LEU A 404 -10.79 0.47 -12.43
CA LEU A 404 -9.63 -0.33 -12.02
C LEU A 404 -8.82 0.34 -10.90
N ALA A 405 -9.35 1.40 -10.29
CA ALA A 405 -8.64 2.17 -9.27
C ALA A 405 -8.28 1.32 -8.05
N GLY A 406 -9.21 0.45 -7.59
CA GLY A 406 -8.96 -0.46 -6.48
C GLY A 406 -7.93 -1.55 -6.82
N ALA A 407 -8.08 -2.20 -7.99
CA ALA A 407 -7.11 -3.19 -8.47
C ALA A 407 -5.71 -2.57 -8.63
N GLY A 408 -5.61 -1.37 -9.23
CA GLY A 408 -4.35 -0.65 -9.37
C GLY A 408 -3.73 -0.26 -8.03
N ALA A 409 -4.54 0.18 -7.06
CA ALA A 409 -4.10 0.46 -5.70
C ALA A 409 -3.60 -0.80 -4.98
N GLY A 410 -4.28 -1.94 -5.17
CA GLY A 410 -3.87 -3.25 -4.65
C GLY A 410 -2.48 -3.65 -5.17
N VAL A 411 -2.28 -3.59 -6.49
CA VAL A 411 -0.98 -3.88 -7.14
C VAL A 411 0.11 -2.96 -6.61
N TYR A 412 -0.14 -1.65 -6.55
CA TYR A 412 0.83 -0.66 -6.08
C TYR A 412 1.28 -0.93 -4.63
N ASN A 413 0.33 -1.18 -3.73
CA ASN A 413 0.64 -1.47 -2.33
C ASN A 413 1.31 -2.84 -2.14
N MET A 414 0.86 -3.88 -2.88
CA MET A 414 1.52 -5.18 -2.87
C MET A 414 2.98 -5.06 -3.33
N THR A 415 3.23 -4.38 -4.44
CA THR A 415 4.59 -4.18 -4.99
C THR A 415 5.48 -3.46 -3.99
N ARG A 416 4.96 -2.44 -3.28
CA ARG A 416 5.66 -1.77 -2.18
C ARG A 416 6.04 -2.75 -1.07
N GLN A 417 5.12 -3.61 -0.65
CA GLN A 417 5.37 -4.57 0.44
C GLN A 417 6.34 -5.68 0.05
N VAL A 418 6.24 -6.20 -1.18
CA VAL A 418 7.23 -7.15 -1.70
C VAL A 418 8.63 -6.52 -1.70
N GLY A 419 8.74 -5.27 -2.16
CA GLY A 419 9.99 -4.51 -2.06
C GLY A 419 10.50 -4.40 -0.62
N ALA A 420 9.62 -4.11 0.34
CA ALA A 420 9.96 -4.00 1.77
C ALA A 420 10.50 -5.33 2.35
N VAL A 421 9.87 -6.47 2.02
CA VAL A 421 10.32 -7.80 2.47
C VAL A 421 11.67 -8.15 1.84
N LEU A 422 11.85 -7.90 0.54
CA LEU A 422 13.13 -8.10 -0.13
C LEU A 422 14.24 -7.23 0.48
N GLY A 423 13.92 -5.98 0.83
CA GLY A 423 14.86 -5.05 1.47
C GLY A 423 15.30 -5.53 2.85
N SER A 424 14.36 -5.95 3.68
CA SER A 424 14.67 -6.51 5.01
C SER A 424 15.58 -7.74 4.91
N ALA A 425 15.22 -8.70 4.05
CA ALA A 425 15.99 -9.93 3.88
C ALA A 425 17.39 -9.66 3.32
N ALA A 426 17.50 -8.90 2.22
CA ALA A 426 18.78 -8.67 1.54
C ALA A 426 19.75 -7.85 2.43
N VAL A 427 19.24 -6.81 3.08
CA VAL A 427 20.09 -6.00 3.99
C VAL A 427 20.46 -6.79 5.26
N GLY A 428 19.57 -7.64 5.76
CA GLY A 428 19.87 -8.53 6.86
C GLY A 428 21.04 -9.48 6.57
N VAL A 429 21.02 -10.14 5.38
CA VAL A 429 22.15 -11.00 4.94
C VAL A 429 23.43 -10.20 4.80
N LEU A 430 23.36 -9.03 4.14
CA LEU A 430 24.52 -8.16 3.97
C LEU A 430 25.09 -7.72 5.32
N MET A 431 24.21 -7.34 6.25
CA MET A 431 24.60 -6.93 7.60
C MET A 431 25.34 -8.04 8.35
N GLN A 432 24.84 -9.29 8.33
CA GLN A 432 25.54 -10.43 8.94
C GLN A 432 26.91 -10.66 8.33
N ASN A 433 27.02 -10.65 6.98
CA ASN A 433 28.29 -10.80 6.29
C ASN A 433 29.28 -9.67 6.64
N GLN A 434 28.80 -8.42 6.72
CA GLN A 434 29.63 -7.28 7.12
C GLN A 434 30.07 -7.38 8.58
N ILE A 435 29.19 -7.80 9.50
CA ILE A 435 29.54 -8.04 10.90
C ILE A 435 30.63 -9.11 10.98
N GLN A 436 30.44 -10.27 10.35
CA GLN A 436 31.41 -11.36 10.38
C GLN A 436 32.78 -10.91 9.84
N SER A 437 32.82 -10.25 8.69
CA SER A 437 34.08 -9.82 8.05
C SER A 437 34.84 -8.78 8.87
N LYS A 438 34.14 -7.78 9.42
CA LYS A 438 34.74 -6.69 10.21
C LYS A 438 35.17 -7.17 11.60
N LEU A 439 34.39 -8.08 12.22
CA LEU A 439 34.75 -8.65 13.52
C LEU A 439 35.88 -9.66 13.44
N ALA A 440 35.95 -10.47 12.37
CA ALA A 440 37.10 -11.35 12.15
C ALA A 440 38.41 -10.54 12.02
N ALA A 441 38.34 -9.34 11.41
CA ALA A 441 39.48 -8.43 11.37
C ALA A 441 39.83 -7.84 12.76
N ALA A 442 38.81 -7.46 13.54
CA ALA A 442 38.99 -6.91 14.89
C ALA A 442 39.42 -7.98 15.93
N ALA A 443 38.95 -9.23 15.78
CA ALA A 443 39.30 -10.33 16.68
C ALA A 443 40.82 -10.65 16.66
N ARG A 444 41.51 -10.37 15.56
CA ARG A 444 42.97 -10.47 15.44
C ARG A 444 43.73 -9.46 16.33
N GLN A 445 43.01 -8.42 16.82
CA GLN A 445 43.54 -7.37 17.70
C GLN A 445 43.15 -7.56 19.16
N LEU A 446 42.31 -8.57 19.46
CA LEU A 446 41.93 -8.90 20.85
C LEU A 446 43.02 -9.72 21.53
N PRO A 447 43.13 -9.67 22.89
CA PRO A 447 44.07 -10.50 23.62
C PRO A 447 43.91 -11.98 23.29
N ALA A 448 45.04 -12.69 23.14
CA ALA A 448 45.06 -14.10 22.79
C ALA A 448 44.23 -14.93 23.79
N GLY A 449 43.23 -15.66 23.27
CA GLY A 449 42.35 -16.52 24.08
C GLY A 449 40.91 -16.07 24.22
N SER A 450 40.51 -14.87 23.71
CA SER A 450 39.11 -14.44 23.69
C SER A 450 38.42 -15.01 22.46
N PRO A 451 37.40 -15.87 22.59
CA PRO A 451 36.64 -16.32 21.42
C PRO A 451 35.96 -15.10 20.77
N PRO A 452 35.98 -14.98 19.43
CA PRO A 452 35.25 -13.91 18.75
C PRO A 452 33.73 -14.05 19.05
N PRO A 453 33.08 -12.97 19.49
CA PRO A 453 31.63 -13.03 19.74
C PRO A 453 30.89 -13.33 18.45
N SER A 454 29.86 -14.19 18.50
CA SER A 454 29.04 -14.48 17.34
C SER A 454 28.27 -13.23 16.91
N PRO A 455 27.95 -13.07 15.59
CA PRO A 455 27.15 -11.95 15.10
C PRO A 455 25.81 -11.78 15.84
N GLU A 456 25.19 -12.89 16.21
CA GLU A 456 23.93 -12.92 16.97
C GLU A 456 24.11 -12.41 18.41
N ALA A 457 25.17 -12.85 19.09
CA ALA A 457 25.48 -12.38 20.44
C ALA A 457 25.70 -10.85 20.47
N LEU A 458 26.26 -10.27 19.41
CA LEU A 458 26.45 -8.82 19.32
C LEU A 458 25.16 -8.04 19.05
N GLN A 459 24.25 -8.63 18.29
CA GLN A 459 22.95 -8.01 18.02
C GLN A 459 22.04 -8.09 19.25
N THR A 460 22.08 -9.19 19.97
CA THR A 460 21.23 -9.46 21.14
C THR A 460 21.83 -8.97 22.47
N ALA A 461 23.12 -8.61 22.50
CA ALA A 461 23.79 -8.07 23.70
C ALA A 461 23.00 -6.89 24.28
N ARG A 462 22.78 -6.88 25.59
CA ARG A 462 22.14 -5.73 26.25
C ARG A 462 23.14 -4.57 26.38
N GLY A 463 22.68 -3.36 25.94
CA GLY A 463 23.49 -2.15 26.04
C GLY A 463 24.54 -1.96 24.93
N PRO A 464 25.42 -0.97 25.06
CA PRO A 464 26.47 -0.67 24.08
C PRO A 464 27.56 -1.77 24.06
N LEU A 465 28.15 -1.97 22.88
CA LEU A 465 29.26 -2.93 22.73
C LEU A 465 30.52 -2.44 23.45
N PRO A 466 31.44 -3.37 23.81
CA PRO A 466 32.78 -3.02 24.28
C PRO A 466 33.52 -2.11 23.30
N ALA A 467 34.33 -1.19 23.83
CA ALA A 467 34.96 -0.14 23.02
C ALA A 467 35.70 -0.64 21.74
N PRO A 468 36.48 -1.76 21.77
CA PRO A 468 37.18 -2.26 20.59
C PRO A 468 36.26 -2.75 19.49
N LEU A 469 35.02 -3.13 19.81
CA LEU A 469 34.05 -3.68 18.85
C LEU A 469 33.11 -2.62 18.25
N ARG A 470 33.03 -1.41 18.84
CA ARG A 470 32.11 -0.36 18.40
C ARG A 470 32.40 0.14 16.99
N GLU A 471 33.68 0.41 16.68
CA GLU A 471 34.07 0.93 15.37
C GLU A 471 33.84 -0.08 14.24
N PRO A 472 34.32 -1.36 14.32
CA PRO A 472 34.04 -2.37 13.33
C PRO A 472 32.53 -2.61 13.12
N PHE A 473 31.75 -2.58 14.21
CA PHE A 473 30.31 -2.73 14.14
C PHE A 473 29.62 -1.52 13.49
N ALA A 474 30.06 -0.29 13.79
CA ALA A 474 29.56 0.93 13.15
C ALA A 474 29.78 0.90 11.64
N GLN A 475 31.00 0.51 11.21
CA GLN A 475 31.35 0.35 9.80
C GLN A 475 30.50 -0.74 9.11
N ALA A 476 30.26 -1.88 9.77
CA ALA A 476 29.40 -2.93 9.25
C ALA A 476 27.97 -2.43 9.02
N MET A 477 27.41 -1.68 9.98
CA MET A 477 26.09 -1.07 9.86
C MET A 477 26.05 0.00 8.77
N GLY A 478 27.06 0.87 8.73
CA GLY A 478 27.18 1.92 7.71
C GLY A 478 27.25 1.35 6.28
N HIS A 479 28.10 0.34 6.05
CA HIS A 479 28.21 -0.32 4.73
C HIS A 479 26.91 -1.03 4.33
N SER A 480 26.14 -1.53 5.30
CA SER A 480 24.84 -2.15 5.03
C SER A 480 23.81 -1.15 4.48
N LEU A 481 23.97 0.16 4.76
CA LEU A 481 23.11 1.22 4.20
C LEU A 481 23.40 1.53 2.72
N TRP A 482 24.53 1.09 2.18
CA TRP A 482 24.86 1.35 0.78
C TRP A 482 24.05 0.49 -0.18
N LEU A 483 23.61 -0.70 0.23
CA LEU A 483 22.73 -1.53 -0.61
C LEU A 483 21.36 -0.86 -0.87
N PRO A 484 20.59 -0.39 0.13
CA PRO A 484 19.39 0.37 -0.14
C PRO A 484 19.64 1.65 -0.94
N ALA A 485 20.78 2.33 -0.73
CA ALA A 485 21.16 3.50 -1.54
C ALA A 485 21.35 3.12 -3.02
N ALA A 486 22.00 1.98 -3.30
CA ALA A 486 22.19 1.48 -4.67
C ALA A 486 20.87 1.05 -5.33
N VAL A 487 19.97 0.40 -4.58
CA VAL A 487 18.65 0.00 -5.10
C VAL A 487 17.80 1.22 -5.45
N LEU A 488 17.91 2.32 -4.72
CA LEU A 488 17.22 3.57 -5.07
C LEU A 488 17.70 4.16 -6.41
N ILE A 489 18.92 3.86 -6.88
CA ILE A 489 19.37 4.26 -8.23
C ILE A 489 18.54 3.57 -9.32
N VAL A 490 18.11 2.31 -9.10
CA VAL A 490 17.18 1.63 -10.01
C VAL A 490 15.83 2.36 -10.04
N GLY A 491 15.33 2.79 -8.88
CA GLY A 491 14.14 3.63 -8.78
C GLY A 491 14.32 4.99 -9.50
N LEU A 492 15.49 5.61 -9.36
CA LEU A 492 15.85 6.84 -10.06
C LEU A 492 15.77 6.67 -11.59
N ILE A 493 16.37 5.62 -12.13
CA ILE A 493 16.32 5.31 -13.57
C ILE A 493 14.88 5.13 -14.03
N ALA A 494 14.06 4.42 -13.24
CA ALA A 494 12.65 4.22 -13.52
C ALA A 494 11.89 5.55 -13.58
N VAL A 495 12.02 6.42 -12.58
CA VAL A 495 11.27 7.69 -12.54
C VAL A 495 11.75 8.72 -13.55
N LEU A 496 13.05 8.71 -13.91
CA LEU A 496 13.57 9.54 -14.99
C LEU A 496 12.98 9.15 -16.35
N SER A 497 12.45 7.94 -16.45
CA SER A 497 11.79 7.42 -17.65
C SER A 497 10.29 7.71 -17.70
N PHE A 498 9.69 8.45 -16.74
CA PHE A 498 8.27 8.81 -16.76
C PHE A 498 7.88 9.61 -18.01
N ALA A 499 6.74 9.25 -18.61
CA ALA A 499 6.13 10.00 -19.69
C ALA A 499 5.44 11.27 -19.16
N ARG A 500 5.37 12.32 -19.99
CA ARG A 500 4.74 13.58 -19.64
C ARG A 500 3.23 13.39 -19.44
N PRO A 501 2.64 13.90 -18.35
CA PRO A 501 1.21 13.85 -18.17
C PRO A 501 0.47 14.77 -19.15
N ALA A 502 -0.61 14.28 -19.75
CA ALA A 502 -1.36 15.01 -20.77
C ALA A 502 -1.85 16.40 -20.29
N HIS A 503 -2.29 16.53 -19.02
CA HIS A 503 -2.79 17.81 -18.50
C HIS A 503 -1.72 18.89 -18.26
N VAL A 504 -0.44 18.54 -18.18
CA VAL A 504 0.66 19.51 -18.08
C VAL A 504 1.03 20.07 -19.46
N GLY A 505 0.59 19.39 -20.54
CA GLY A 505 0.83 19.81 -21.93
C GLY A 505 -0.17 20.84 -22.48
N HIS A 506 -1.34 21.03 -21.85
CA HIS A 506 -2.43 21.84 -22.38
C HIS A 506 -2.54 23.25 -21.78
N ARG A 507 -1.51 23.82 -21.19
CA ARG A 507 -1.44 25.26 -21.04
C ARG A 507 -1.01 25.89 -22.38
N ARG A 508 -1.95 26.03 -23.31
CA ARG A 508 -1.87 27.10 -24.31
C ARG A 508 -1.73 28.42 -23.52
N PRO A 509 -0.78 29.28 -23.85
CA PRO A 509 -0.79 30.63 -23.29
C PRO A 509 -2.15 31.23 -23.62
N ALA A 510 -2.91 31.66 -22.61
CA ALA A 510 -4.01 32.58 -22.80
C ALA A 510 -3.39 33.88 -23.31
N GLY A 511 -3.34 34.10 -24.59
CA GLY A 511 -2.73 35.30 -25.16
C GLY A 511 -2.29 35.24 -26.63
N SER A 512 -2.65 34.19 -27.40
CA SER A 512 -2.68 34.35 -28.83
C SER A 512 -4.12 34.71 -29.26
N SER A 513 -4.53 35.96 -29.03
CA SER A 513 -5.53 36.60 -29.86
C SER A 513 -5.10 36.41 -31.32
N ASP A 514 -5.94 35.82 -32.13
CA ASP A 514 -5.81 35.74 -33.56
C ASP A 514 -5.39 37.12 -34.10
N ALA A 515 -4.11 37.26 -34.38
CA ALA A 515 -3.67 38.21 -35.37
C ALA A 515 -4.17 37.64 -36.71
N THR A 516 -5.17 38.27 -37.24
CA THR A 516 -5.72 38.12 -38.55
C THR A 516 -4.71 37.65 -39.58
N ASP A 517 -4.88 36.42 -40.08
CA ASP A 517 -4.31 35.99 -41.35
C ASP A 517 -5.12 36.64 -42.48
N PRO A 518 -4.54 37.52 -43.32
CA PRO A 518 -5.26 38.20 -44.37
C PRO A 518 -5.63 37.31 -45.56
N ARG A 519 -5.52 35.98 -45.44
CA ARG A 519 -5.79 35.02 -46.53
C ARG A 519 -6.92 34.02 -46.26
N SER A 520 -7.72 34.21 -45.23
CA SER A 520 -8.95 33.43 -45.09
C SER A 520 -10.03 34.00 -46.00
N PRO A 521 -10.63 33.21 -46.90
CA PRO A 521 -11.75 33.69 -47.71
C PRO A 521 -12.94 34.00 -46.80
N GLU A 522 -13.53 35.16 -46.99
CA GLU A 522 -14.75 35.66 -46.39
C GLU A 522 -15.86 34.61 -46.46
N PRO A 523 -16.64 34.33 -45.40
CA PRO A 523 -17.80 33.46 -45.51
C PRO A 523 -18.85 34.17 -46.35
N ALA A 524 -19.15 33.60 -47.53
CA ALA A 524 -20.23 34.03 -48.41
C ALA A 524 -21.53 34.15 -47.61
N SER A 525 -22.15 35.32 -47.78
CA SER A 525 -23.37 35.76 -47.13
C SER A 525 -24.50 34.74 -47.23
N ALA A 526 -25.23 34.60 -46.13
CA ALA A 526 -26.39 33.71 -45.94
C ALA A 526 -27.63 34.01 -46.80
N GLU A 527 -27.51 34.76 -47.87
CA GLU A 527 -28.64 35.12 -48.76
C GLU A 527 -28.82 34.22 -49.98
N ALA A 528 -27.91 33.28 -50.29
CA ALA A 528 -28.03 32.42 -51.48
C ALA A 528 -28.74 31.09 -51.27
N HIS A 529 -29.22 30.76 -50.07
CA HIS A 529 -29.90 29.47 -49.76
C HIS A 529 -31.43 29.57 -49.62
N GLN A 530 -32.06 30.75 -49.86
CA GLN A 530 -33.53 30.89 -49.83
C GLN A 530 -34.22 30.76 -51.18
N ALA A 531 -33.48 30.54 -52.26
CA ALA A 531 -34.07 30.49 -53.63
C ALA A 531 -34.24 29.07 -54.23
N ALA A 532 -33.96 27.98 -53.49
CA ALA A 532 -34.06 26.61 -54.02
C ALA A 532 -35.06 25.70 -53.25
N ALA A 533 -35.97 26.25 -52.45
CA ALA A 533 -37.04 25.49 -51.78
C ALA A 533 -38.40 25.87 -52.40
N GLY A 534 -38.59 25.54 -53.68
CA GLY A 534 -39.83 25.65 -54.35
C GLY A 534 -40.23 24.32 -55.02
N HIS A 535 -41.41 23.84 -54.63
CA HIS A 535 -42.18 22.77 -55.25
C HIS A 535 -41.69 21.33 -55.21
N TYR A 536 -42.17 20.62 -54.23
CA TYR A 536 -42.57 19.22 -54.38
C TYR A 536 -43.91 19.00 -53.67
N GLN A 537 -45.01 18.91 -54.45
CA GLN A 537 -46.34 18.44 -54.05
C GLN A 537 -46.33 16.92 -54.02
N PRO A 538 -46.96 16.25 -53.00
CA PRO A 538 -47.17 14.82 -53.03
C PRO A 538 -48.39 14.48 -53.90
N ALA A 539 -48.21 13.61 -54.87
CA ALA A 539 -49.27 13.00 -55.64
C ALA A 539 -49.87 11.79 -54.87
N ASP A 540 -51.18 11.88 -54.65
CA ASP A 540 -52.07 10.78 -54.28
C ASP A 540 -52.01 9.65 -55.32
N GLY A 541 -51.87 8.40 -54.82
CA GLY A 541 -51.92 7.19 -55.62
C GLY A 541 -52.32 6.00 -54.78
N ARG A 542 -53.67 5.84 -54.67
CA ARG A 542 -54.30 4.60 -54.21
C ARG A 542 -53.89 3.47 -55.13
N HIS A 543 -53.51 2.30 -54.56
CA HIS A 543 -53.87 1.02 -55.14
C HIS A 543 -54.06 -0.03 -54.03
N GLU A 544 -55.18 -0.64 -54.22
CA GLU A 544 -55.85 -1.73 -53.48
C GLU A 544 -55.13 -3.09 -53.60
N VAL A 545 -55.35 -3.90 -52.54
CA VAL A 545 -55.79 -5.32 -52.51
C VAL A 545 -54.84 -6.42 -53.01
N ALA A 546 -54.51 -7.31 -52.14
CA ALA A 546 -54.69 -8.76 -52.12
C ALA A 546 -53.79 -9.31 -50.98
N GLY A 547 -54.21 -9.99 -49.96
CA GLY A 547 -55.07 -11.19 -49.92
C GLY A 547 -54.14 -12.39 -49.73
N GLY A 548 -54.00 -12.90 -48.55
CA GLY A 548 -53.29 -14.16 -48.32
C GLY A 548 -53.33 -14.56 -46.82
N ARG A 549 -54.45 -15.19 -46.47
CA ARG A 549 -54.61 -15.95 -45.21
C ARG A 549 -53.65 -17.12 -45.19
N HIS A 550 -53.07 -17.46 -44.04
CA HIS A 550 -53.06 -18.85 -43.54
C HIS A 550 -53.01 -18.84 -42.01
N GLU A 551 -54.05 -19.46 -41.49
CA GLU A 551 -54.31 -19.98 -40.16
C GLU A 551 -53.34 -21.09 -39.76
N ALA A 552 -53.10 -21.18 -38.49
CA ALA A 552 -53.26 -22.38 -37.63
C ALA A 552 -52.51 -22.06 -36.31
N ALA A 553 -53.16 -21.81 -35.27
CA ALA A 553 -53.87 -22.66 -34.30
C ALA A 553 -52.91 -23.63 -33.55
N GLY A 554 -52.86 -23.47 -32.26
CA GLY A 554 -52.22 -24.40 -31.30
C GLY A 554 -52.27 -23.87 -29.88
N LYS A 555 -53.46 -23.90 -29.27
CA LYS A 555 -53.72 -23.81 -27.81
C LYS A 555 -53.27 -25.10 -27.13
N HIS A 556 -52.74 -25.04 -25.91
CA HIS A 556 -52.98 -25.91 -24.77
C HIS A 556 -52.45 -25.19 -23.53
N GLU A 557 -53.20 -24.63 -22.70
CA GLU A 557 -54.04 -25.00 -21.50
C GLU A 557 -53.28 -25.88 -20.50
N VAL A 558 -52.90 -25.27 -19.41
CA VAL A 558 -53.28 -25.46 -17.97
C VAL A 558 -53.51 -26.89 -17.52
N THR A 559 -52.77 -27.32 -16.52
CA THR A 559 -53.36 -28.01 -15.35
C THR A 559 -52.48 -27.88 -14.11
N ALA A 560 -53.15 -27.41 -13.06
CA ALA A 560 -52.71 -27.42 -11.67
C ALA A 560 -52.90 -28.84 -11.09
N GLY A 561 -52.01 -29.26 -10.21
CA GLY A 561 -52.13 -30.51 -9.44
C GLY A 561 -51.61 -30.28 -8.01
N ARG A 562 -52.54 -30.01 -7.08
CA ARG A 562 -52.38 -30.18 -5.62
C ARG A 562 -52.44 -31.68 -5.29
N HIS A 563 -51.59 -32.14 -4.35
CA HIS A 563 -51.91 -33.17 -3.32
C HIS A 563 -50.93 -32.92 -2.16
N GLU A 564 -51.38 -32.44 -1.03
CA GLU A 564 -51.80 -32.98 0.27
C GLU A 564 -51.03 -34.23 0.71
N ALA A 565 -50.25 -34.04 1.78
CA ALA A 565 -50.39 -34.41 3.19
C ALA A 565 -50.49 -35.90 3.51
N THR A 566 -49.65 -36.32 4.41
CA THR A 566 -49.75 -37.23 5.57
C THR A 566 -48.31 -37.61 5.94
N GLY A 567 -47.80 -37.52 7.13
CA GLY A 567 -48.35 -37.70 8.46
C GLY A 567 -47.53 -38.78 9.14
N VAL A 568 -47.21 -38.60 10.42
CA VAL A 568 -46.88 -39.62 11.44
C VAL A 568 -45.40 -39.88 11.76
N ALA A 569 -44.97 -39.34 12.83
CA ALA A 569 -44.67 -39.79 14.20
C ALA A 569 -43.21 -40.18 14.51
N ALA A 570 -42.71 -39.52 15.55
CA ALA A 570 -41.65 -40.01 16.41
C ALA A 570 -42.15 -41.14 17.34
N PRO A 571 -41.26 -41.92 17.99
CA PRO A 571 -40.82 -41.49 19.33
C PRO A 571 -39.36 -41.91 19.69
N SER A 572 -38.77 -41.10 20.58
CA SER A 572 -38.19 -41.37 21.91
C SER A 572 -37.29 -42.61 22.06
N ASP A 573 -36.09 -42.41 22.56
CA ASP A 573 -35.66 -42.78 23.89
C ASP A 573 -34.14 -42.49 24.11
N ALA A 574 -33.86 -41.76 25.14
CA ALA A 574 -32.65 -41.79 25.94
C ALA A 574 -32.85 -42.83 27.06
N PRO A 575 -31.91 -43.16 27.94
CA PRO A 575 -30.47 -42.86 28.08
C PRO A 575 -29.67 -44.11 28.50
N THR A 576 -28.31 -44.08 28.54
CA THR A 576 -27.58 -44.75 29.65
C THR A 576 -26.16 -44.21 29.83
N ARG A 577 -25.85 -43.96 31.07
CA ARG A 577 -24.54 -43.71 31.70
C ARG A 577 -23.68 -44.95 31.73
N HIS A 578 -22.35 -44.78 31.68
CA HIS A 578 -21.30 -45.38 32.55
C HIS A 578 -20.00 -44.64 32.23
N ARG A 579 -19.37 -43.96 33.08
CA ARG A 579 -18.56 -44.09 34.31
C ARG A 579 -17.34 -45.04 34.18
N ALA A 580 -16.17 -44.43 34.46
CA ALA A 580 -14.90 -44.91 35.04
C ALA A 580 -14.04 -45.77 34.09
N ASP A 581 -12.79 -45.41 33.80
CA ASP A 581 -11.64 -45.22 34.71
C ASP A 581 -10.72 -44.14 34.20
#